data_68c05169a8ab97703ae6f83d37db6a78
#
_entry.id   68c05169a8ab97703ae6f83d37db6a78
#
_cell.length_a   1.000
_cell.length_b   1.000
_cell.length_c   1.000
_cell.angle_alpha   90.00
_cell.angle_beta   90.00
_cell.angle_gamma   90.00
#
_symmetry.space_group_name_H-M   'P 1'
#
loop_
_entity.id
_entity.type
_entity.pdbx_description
1 polymer ?
#
loop_
_entity_poly.entity_id
_entity_poly.type
_entity_poly.pdbx_seq_one_letter_code
_entity_poly.pdbx_strand_id
1 'polypeptide(L)'
;QMCIRDRVYRHVPVLDTGARGSTTTFVQRGIGDVLLAWENEAFLAIEELGPDQFDIVVPSISILAEPPVTLVDANVDAKGTREVATAYLDYLYSAEGQTIAARHFYRPAEPEKVTDKAELERFPDVELVSIDDAQFGGWAKAQPEHFGDGGIFDQIYRPGN
;
A
#
# COMPACT_ATOMS: atom_id res chain seq x y z
N GLN A 1 -24.98 -1.91 1.87
CA GLN A 1 -23.53 -1.74 1.67
C GLN A 1 -23.05 -0.29 1.86
N MET A 2 -23.81 0.73 1.39
CA MET A 2 -23.46 2.14 1.68
C MET A 2 -23.36 2.46 3.17
N CYS A 3 -24.22 1.88 4.01
CA CYS A 3 -24.19 2.12 5.46
C CYS A 3 -22.87 1.74 6.16
N ILE A 4 -22.17 0.68 5.74
CA ILE A 4 -20.92 0.23 6.40
C ILE A 4 -19.80 1.20 6.05
N ARG A 5 -19.59 1.52 4.78
CA ARG A 5 -18.58 2.47 4.32
C ARG A 5 -18.78 3.86 4.93
N ASP A 6 -20.02 4.38 4.90
CA ASP A 6 -20.41 5.65 5.51
C ASP A 6 -20.08 5.67 7.00
N ARG A 7 -20.40 4.60 7.73
CA ARG A 7 -20.08 4.49 9.16
C ARG A 7 -18.58 4.47 9.44
N VAL A 8 -17.77 3.76 8.64
CA VAL A 8 -16.32 3.77 8.79
C VAL A 8 -15.77 5.17 8.62
N TYR A 9 -16.11 5.87 7.54
CA TYR A 9 -15.59 7.21 7.27
C TYR A 9 -16.05 8.26 8.28
N ARG A 10 -17.23 8.12 8.88
CA ARG A 10 -17.69 9.01 9.98
C ARG A 10 -16.85 8.88 11.25
N HIS A 11 -16.15 7.79 11.43
CA HIS A 11 -15.28 7.55 12.59
C HIS A 11 -13.80 7.79 12.28
N VAL A 12 -13.47 8.31 11.10
CA VAL A 12 -12.11 8.69 10.75
C VAL A 12 -11.82 10.10 11.25
N PRO A 13 -11.05 10.27 12.32
CA PRO A 13 -10.77 11.58 12.89
C PRO A 13 -9.79 12.39 12.03
N VAL A 14 -8.91 11.72 11.32
CA VAL A 14 -7.89 12.33 10.44
C VAL A 14 -7.74 11.49 9.18
N LEU A 15 -7.80 12.14 8.04
CA LEU A 15 -7.48 11.56 6.74
C LEU A 15 -6.24 12.28 6.20
N ASP A 16 -5.08 11.70 6.44
CA ASP A 16 -3.80 12.25 5.99
C ASP A 16 -3.59 12.08 4.49
N THR A 17 -2.68 12.86 3.93
CA THR A 17 -2.39 12.87 2.49
C THR A 17 -1.45 11.76 2.04
N GLY A 18 -0.93 10.95 2.97
CA GLY A 18 0.00 9.86 2.64
C GLY A 18 0.16 8.86 3.78
N ALA A 19 0.59 7.66 3.42
CA ALA A 19 0.70 6.52 4.33
C ALA A 19 1.58 6.83 5.56
N ARG A 20 2.77 7.38 5.37
CA ARG A 20 3.68 7.76 6.47
C ARG A 20 3.08 8.85 7.36
N GLY A 21 2.34 9.81 6.80
CA GLY A 21 1.61 10.83 7.55
C GLY A 21 0.58 10.20 8.48
N SER A 22 -0.22 9.27 7.99
CA SER A 22 -1.21 8.53 8.78
C SER A 22 -0.56 7.74 9.91
N THR A 23 0.52 7.03 9.62
CA THR A 23 1.30 6.29 10.64
C THR A 23 1.81 7.22 11.73
N THR A 24 2.40 8.36 11.35
CA THR A 24 2.89 9.37 12.32
C THR A 24 1.76 9.93 13.17
N THR A 25 0.62 10.26 12.56
CA THR A 25 -0.55 10.79 13.29
C THR A 25 -1.08 9.77 14.29
N PHE A 26 -1.23 8.52 13.91
CA PHE A 26 -1.69 7.47 14.80
C PHE A 26 -0.70 7.21 15.94
N VAL A 27 0.54 6.97 15.58
CA VAL A 27 1.56 6.48 16.51
C VAL A 27 2.11 7.58 17.43
N GLN A 28 2.56 8.71 16.87
CA GLN A 28 3.23 9.76 17.63
C GLN A 28 2.27 10.72 18.30
N ARG A 29 1.09 10.95 17.67
CA ARG A 29 0.09 11.86 18.22
C ARG A 29 -1.01 11.14 19.00
N GLY A 30 -1.07 9.80 18.93
CA GLY A 30 -2.06 8.99 19.64
C GLY A 30 -3.50 9.28 19.20
N ILE A 31 -3.71 9.58 17.92
CA ILE A 31 -5.04 9.91 17.38
C ILE A 31 -5.64 8.68 16.71
N GLY A 32 -6.74 8.20 17.24
CA GLY A 32 -7.48 7.03 16.75
C GLY A 32 -7.12 5.73 17.50
N ASP A 33 -8.01 4.77 17.42
CA ASP A 33 -7.85 3.45 18.05
C ASP A 33 -7.39 2.38 17.07
N VAL A 34 -7.59 2.62 15.77
CA VAL A 34 -7.22 1.71 14.67
C VAL A 34 -6.61 2.50 13.53
N LEU A 35 -5.48 2.05 13.03
CA LEU A 35 -4.86 2.55 11.80
C LEU A 35 -5.12 1.57 10.67
N LEU A 36 -5.71 2.04 9.57
CA LEU A 36 -5.71 1.32 8.31
C LEU A 36 -4.47 1.74 7.52
N ALA A 37 -3.53 0.83 7.36
CA ALA A 37 -2.23 1.11 6.76
C ALA A 37 -1.82 0.06 5.72
N TRP A 38 -0.84 0.40 4.94
CA TRP A 38 -0.08 -0.58 4.16
C TRP A 38 0.66 -1.54 5.08
N GLU A 39 0.83 -2.79 4.65
CA GLU A 39 1.51 -3.83 5.43
C GLU A 39 2.91 -3.39 5.89
N ASN A 40 3.70 -2.80 4.99
CA ASN A 40 5.03 -2.28 5.31
C ASN A 40 5.02 -1.17 6.37
N GLU A 41 4.02 -0.28 6.35
CA GLU A 41 3.88 0.77 7.36
C GLU A 41 3.54 0.20 8.74
N ALA A 42 2.74 -0.87 8.80
CA ALA A 42 2.43 -1.55 10.05
C ALA A 42 3.67 -2.19 10.67
N PHE A 43 4.51 -2.87 9.88
CA PHE A 43 5.77 -3.42 10.36
C PHE A 43 6.75 -2.34 10.82
N LEU A 44 6.89 -1.26 10.05
CA LEU A 44 7.75 -0.13 10.41
C LEU A 44 7.28 0.55 11.70
N ALA A 45 5.97 0.68 11.92
CA ALA A 45 5.44 1.25 13.16
C ALA A 45 5.89 0.44 14.38
N ILE A 46 5.84 -0.88 14.31
CA ILE A 46 6.31 -1.76 15.40
C ILE A 46 7.81 -1.64 15.60
N GLU A 47 8.60 -1.65 14.52
CA GLU A 47 10.07 -1.58 14.65
C GLU A 47 10.56 -0.24 15.19
N GLU A 48 10.00 0.87 14.73
CA GLU A 48 10.40 2.21 15.15
C GLU A 48 9.94 2.56 16.58
N LEU A 49 8.84 1.97 17.06
CA LEU A 49 8.16 2.41 18.28
C LEU A 49 8.08 1.35 19.37
N GLY A 50 8.53 0.14 19.06
CA GLY A 50 8.60 -0.99 20.00
C GLY A 50 7.43 -1.98 19.85
N PRO A 51 7.70 -3.26 20.08
CA PRO A 51 6.80 -4.37 19.79
C PRO A 51 5.54 -4.42 20.67
N ASP A 52 5.53 -3.76 21.81
CA ASP A 52 4.42 -3.82 22.79
C ASP A 52 3.45 -2.64 22.67
N GLN A 53 3.59 -1.79 21.66
CA GLN A 53 2.76 -0.59 21.49
C GLN A 53 1.52 -0.85 20.64
N PHE A 54 1.61 -1.76 19.68
CA PHE A 54 0.57 -2.00 18.67
C PHE A 54 0.49 -3.46 18.30
N ASP A 55 -0.73 -3.93 18.02
CA ASP A 55 -0.97 -5.24 17.42
C ASP A 55 -1.27 -5.08 15.93
N ILE A 56 -0.67 -5.94 15.09
CA ILE A 56 -1.02 -6.01 13.67
C ILE A 56 -2.15 -7.01 13.49
N VAL A 57 -3.30 -6.52 13.04
CA VAL A 57 -4.44 -7.37 12.67
C VAL A 57 -4.44 -7.55 11.16
N VAL A 58 -4.10 -8.75 10.71
CA VAL A 58 -4.13 -9.10 9.29
C VAL A 58 -5.54 -9.55 8.92
N PRO A 59 -6.19 -8.90 7.93
CA PRO A 59 -7.53 -9.30 7.51
C PRO A 59 -7.48 -10.63 6.73
N SER A 60 -8.61 -11.35 6.70
CA SER A 60 -8.72 -12.59 5.93
C SER A 60 -8.62 -12.38 4.41
N ILE A 61 -8.97 -11.20 3.94
CA ILE A 61 -8.89 -10.78 2.54
C ILE A 61 -8.34 -9.35 2.46
N SER A 62 -7.46 -9.08 1.52
CA SER A 62 -6.90 -7.75 1.30
C SER A 62 -6.73 -7.45 -0.18
N ILE A 63 -6.40 -6.22 -0.50
CA ILE A 63 -6.15 -5.82 -1.88
C ILE A 63 -4.66 -5.98 -2.23
N LEU A 64 -4.39 -6.58 -3.38
CA LEU A 64 -3.06 -6.60 -3.97
C LEU A 64 -2.78 -5.22 -4.57
N ALA A 65 -1.85 -4.50 -3.99
CA ALA A 65 -1.40 -3.23 -4.51
C ALA A 65 -0.12 -3.42 -5.33
N GLU A 66 -0.25 -3.23 -6.63
CA GLU A 66 0.85 -3.38 -7.60
C GLU A 66 1.12 -2.03 -8.27
N PRO A 67 1.79 -1.08 -7.59
CA PRO A 67 2.12 0.20 -8.20
C PRO A 67 3.11 -0.02 -9.34
N PRO A 68 2.74 0.29 -10.59
CA PRO A 68 3.62 0.07 -11.73
C PRO A 68 4.79 1.04 -11.71
N VAL A 69 5.97 0.56 -12.08
CA VAL A 69 7.15 1.37 -12.33
C VAL A 69 7.48 1.32 -13.82
N THR A 70 7.81 2.48 -14.42
CA THR A 70 8.11 2.57 -15.83
C THR A 70 9.13 3.64 -16.15
N LEU A 71 9.74 3.55 -17.32
CA LEU A 71 10.57 4.61 -17.88
C LEU A 71 9.67 5.75 -18.41
N VAL A 72 10.11 6.97 -18.21
CA VAL A 72 9.53 8.13 -18.89
C VAL A 72 10.37 8.39 -20.14
N ASP A 73 9.94 7.86 -21.28
CA ASP A 73 10.71 7.82 -22.54
C ASP A 73 11.31 9.17 -22.91
N ALA A 74 10.53 10.24 -22.91
CA ALA A 74 11.03 11.57 -23.24
C ALA A 74 12.18 12.02 -22.35
N ASN A 75 12.17 11.62 -21.06
CA ASN A 75 13.22 12.02 -20.10
C ASN A 75 14.49 11.19 -20.28
N VAL A 76 14.36 9.87 -20.40
CA VAL A 76 15.54 9.00 -20.50
C VAL A 76 16.25 9.19 -21.82
N ASP A 77 15.53 9.49 -22.91
CA ASP A 77 16.11 9.76 -24.23
C ASP A 77 16.81 11.14 -24.24
N ALA A 78 16.16 12.18 -23.73
CA ALA A 78 16.75 13.51 -23.66
C ALA A 78 18.03 13.55 -22.79
N LYS A 79 18.10 12.68 -21.76
CA LYS A 79 19.25 12.61 -20.84
C LYS A 79 20.27 11.54 -21.22
N GLY A 80 20.01 10.69 -22.21
CA GLY A 80 20.86 9.54 -22.55
C GLY A 80 20.98 8.51 -21.44
N THR A 81 19.95 8.34 -20.60
CA THR A 81 19.98 7.48 -19.41
C THR A 81 19.14 6.21 -19.54
N ARG A 82 18.64 5.91 -20.75
CA ARG A 82 17.73 4.76 -20.97
C ARG A 82 18.34 3.44 -20.47
N GLU A 83 19.58 3.15 -20.85
CA GLU A 83 20.24 1.90 -20.49
C GLU A 83 20.34 1.71 -18.97
N VAL A 84 20.87 2.71 -18.27
CA VAL A 84 21.01 2.64 -16.80
C VAL A 84 19.67 2.60 -16.07
N ALA A 85 18.68 3.33 -16.58
CA ALA A 85 17.34 3.31 -15.99
C ALA A 85 16.63 1.96 -16.20
N THR A 86 16.79 1.33 -17.38
CA THR A 86 16.30 -0.02 -17.61
C THR A 86 16.98 -1.02 -16.69
N ALA A 87 18.30 -0.99 -16.60
CA ALA A 87 19.05 -1.87 -15.72
C ALA A 87 18.64 -1.71 -14.24
N TYR A 88 18.31 -0.50 -13.79
CA TYR A 88 17.78 -0.28 -12.46
C TYR A 88 16.40 -0.93 -12.25
N LEU A 89 15.48 -0.79 -13.21
CA LEU A 89 14.17 -1.43 -13.10
C LEU A 89 14.28 -2.96 -13.12
N ASP A 90 15.12 -3.51 -13.97
CA ASP A 90 15.38 -4.97 -14.02
C ASP A 90 15.99 -5.47 -12.70
N TYR A 91 16.87 -4.67 -12.08
CA TYR A 91 17.45 -5.01 -10.78
C TYR A 91 16.41 -5.17 -9.68
N LEU A 92 15.32 -4.39 -9.68
CA LEU A 92 14.26 -4.53 -8.69
C LEU A 92 13.66 -5.94 -8.65
N TYR A 93 13.67 -6.65 -9.78
CA TYR A 93 13.18 -8.03 -9.91
C TYR A 93 14.29 -9.10 -9.85
N SER A 94 15.51 -8.69 -9.51
CA SER A 94 16.62 -9.63 -9.26
C SER A 94 16.47 -10.29 -7.89
N ALA A 95 17.20 -11.39 -7.66
CA ALA A 95 17.22 -12.04 -6.36
C ALA A 95 17.69 -11.11 -5.23
N GLU A 96 18.64 -10.23 -5.52
CA GLU A 96 19.13 -9.24 -4.58
C GLU A 96 18.08 -8.17 -4.30
N GLY A 97 17.45 -7.59 -5.34
CA GLY A 97 16.40 -6.59 -5.22
C GLY A 97 15.20 -7.11 -4.44
N GLN A 98 14.73 -8.33 -4.72
CA GLN A 98 13.62 -8.96 -3.99
C GLN A 98 13.98 -9.28 -2.53
N THR A 99 15.22 -9.66 -2.26
CA THR A 99 15.69 -9.86 -0.86
C THR A 99 15.77 -8.55 -0.10
N ILE A 100 16.24 -7.47 -0.73
CA ILE A 100 16.25 -6.13 -0.14
C ILE A 100 14.80 -5.66 0.15
N ALA A 101 13.88 -5.85 -0.79
CA ALA A 101 12.48 -5.51 -0.59
C ALA A 101 11.91 -6.21 0.64
N ALA A 102 12.12 -7.52 0.78
CA ALA A 102 11.67 -8.29 1.94
C ALA A 102 12.26 -7.76 3.27
N ARG A 103 13.56 -7.45 3.31
CA ARG A 103 14.22 -6.87 4.48
C ARG A 103 13.60 -5.56 4.94
N HIS A 104 13.15 -4.76 3.99
CA HIS A 104 12.53 -3.47 4.24
C HIS A 104 10.99 -3.54 4.33
N PHE A 105 10.46 -4.72 4.66
CA PHE A 105 9.04 -4.96 4.91
C PHE A 105 8.13 -4.84 3.67
N TYR A 106 8.69 -4.78 2.49
CA TYR A 106 7.90 -4.85 1.26
C TYR A 106 7.71 -6.30 0.86
N ARG A 107 6.46 -6.72 0.71
CA ARG A 107 6.13 -8.06 0.22
C ARG A 107 6.71 -8.24 -1.18
N PRO A 108 7.63 -9.19 -1.38
CA PRO A 108 8.27 -9.38 -2.69
C PRO A 108 7.26 -9.80 -3.76
N ALA A 109 7.41 -9.25 -4.98
CA ALA A 109 6.61 -9.66 -6.12
C ALA A 109 6.94 -11.10 -6.57
N GLU A 110 8.21 -11.51 -6.39
CA GLU A 110 8.73 -12.82 -6.76
C GLU A 110 9.41 -13.48 -5.54
N PRO A 111 8.63 -13.99 -4.57
CA PRO A 111 9.15 -14.50 -3.30
C PRO A 111 10.09 -15.71 -3.47
N GLU A 112 9.98 -16.46 -4.58
CA GLU A 112 10.88 -17.55 -4.90
C GLU A 112 12.32 -17.08 -5.14
N LYS A 113 12.53 -15.84 -5.58
CA LYS A 113 13.84 -15.23 -5.81
C LYS A 113 14.52 -14.74 -4.52
N VAL A 114 13.78 -14.57 -3.43
CA VAL A 114 14.35 -14.12 -2.15
C VAL A 114 15.33 -15.16 -1.64
N THR A 115 16.58 -14.76 -1.43
CA THR A 115 17.65 -15.69 -1.01
C THR A 115 17.63 -15.97 0.49
N ASP A 116 17.26 -14.97 1.29
CA ASP A 116 17.07 -15.12 2.74
C ASP A 116 15.60 -15.42 3.05
N LYS A 117 15.27 -16.71 3.15
CA LYS A 117 13.90 -17.15 3.36
C LYS A 117 13.30 -16.73 4.70
N ALA A 118 14.12 -16.45 5.71
CA ALA A 118 13.64 -15.96 7.00
C ALA A 118 12.92 -14.61 6.87
N GLU A 119 13.31 -13.79 5.89
CA GLU A 119 12.65 -12.51 5.62
C GLU A 119 11.20 -12.67 5.11
N LEU A 120 10.83 -13.85 4.63
CA LEU A 120 9.47 -14.14 4.16
C LEU A 120 8.53 -14.55 5.30
N GLU A 121 9.05 -15.02 6.43
CA GLU A 121 8.24 -15.55 7.55
C GLU A 121 7.32 -14.50 8.19
N ARG A 122 7.66 -13.22 8.02
CA ARG A 122 6.85 -12.11 8.52
C ARG A 122 5.58 -11.84 7.72
N PHE A 123 5.52 -12.33 6.47
CA PHE A 123 4.38 -12.08 5.59
C PHE A 123 3.37 -13.24 5.69
N PRO A 124 2.24 -13.04 6.37
CA PRO A 124 1.22 -14.08 6.49
C PRO A 124 0.54 -14.35 5.16
N ASP A 125 -0.02 -15.54 5.03
CA ASP A 125 -0.89 -15.86 3.92
C ASP A 125 -2.20 -15.07 4.05
N VAL A 126 -2.54 -14.34 2.98
CA VAL A 126 -3.74 -13.51 2.89
C VAL A 126 -4.37 -13.74 1.52
N GLU A 127 -5.68 -13.93 1.49
CA GLU A 127 -6.41 -13.91 0.23
C GLU A 127 -6.33 -12.50 -0.37
N LEU A 128 -5.77 -12.41 -1.58
CA LEU A 128 -5.57 -11.12 -2.24
C LEU A 128 -6.51 -10.98 -3.43
N VAL A 129 -7.16 -9.83 -3.50
CA VAL A 129 -7.98 -9.40 -4.64
C VAL A 129 -7.26 -8.27 -5.38
N SER A 130 -7.37 -8.24 -6.69
CA SER A 130 -6.80 -7.19 -7.52
C SER A 130 -7.86 -6.20 -8.00
N ILE A 131 -7.43 -5.06 -8.50
CA ILE A 131 -8.33 -4.06 -9.09
C ILE A 131 -9.04 -4.60 -10.35
N ASP A 132 -8.44 -5.61 -11.01
CA ASP A 132 -8.98 -6.21 -12.23
C ASP A 132 -10.02 -7.31 -11.96
N ASP A 133 -10.18 -7.71 -10.69
CA ASP A 133 -11.23 -8.66 -10.33
C ASP A 133 -12.62 -8.15 -10.69
N ALA A 134 -13.52 -9.05 -11.02
CA ALA A 134 -14.87 -8.75 -11.52
C ALA A 134 -15.66 -7.79 -10.62
N GLN A 135 -15.39 -7.81 -9.32
CA GLN A 135 -16.04 -6.93 -8.34
C GLN A 135 -15.65 -5.45 -8.50
N PHE A 136 -14.44 -5.16 -9.01
CA PHE A 136 -13.95 -3.79 -9.24
C PHE A 136 -14.01 -3.42 -10.73
N GLY A 137 -13.68 -4.34 -11.62
CA GLY A 137 -13.77 -4.18 -13.07
C GLY A 137 -12.70 -3.26 -13.66
N GLY A 138 -11.52 -3.19 -13.02
CA GLY A 138 -10.37 -2.39 -13.46
C GLY A 138 -10.45 -0.91 -13.12
N TRP A 139 -9.33 -0.22 -13.24
CA TRP A 139 -9.22 1.21 -12.95
C TRP A 139 -10.15 2.09 -13.80
N ALA A 140 -10.37 1.73 -15.05
CA ALA A 140 -11.24 2.49 -15.95
C ALA A 140 -12.68 2.60 -15.43
N LYS A 141 -13.15 1.59 -14.68
CA LYS A 141 -14.45 1.59 -14.01
C LYS A 141 -14.37 2.12 -12.59
N ALA A 142 -13.45 1.59 -11.80
CA ALA A 142 -13.37 1.87 -10.36
C ALA A 142 -13.06 3.34 -10.06
N GLN A 143 -12.17 3.97 -10.82
CA GLN A 143 -11.75 5.34 -10.56
C GLN A 143 -12.91 6.34 -10.70
N PRO A 144 -13.66 6.41 -11.79
CA PRO A 144 -14.78 7.34 -11.91
C PRO A 144 -15.95 6.99 -10.98
N GLU A 145 -16.22 5.71 -10.72
CA GLU A 145 -17.29 5.29 -9.82
C GLU A 145 -17.01 5.69 -8.36
N HIS A 146 -15.79 5.51 -7.91
CA HIS A 146 -15.45 5.72 -6.51
C HIS A 146 -14.88 7.10 -6.21
N PHE A 147 -14.09 7.66 -7.12
CA PHE A 147 -13.29 8.88 -6.90
C PHE A 147 -13.51 9.98 -7.95
N GLY A 148 -14.37 9.78 -8.93
CA GLY A 148 -14.79 10.86 -9.84
C GLY A 148 -15.65 11.90 -9.10
N ASP A 149 -15.83 13.07 -9.71
CA ASP A 149 -16.66 14.15 -9.16
C ASP A 149 -18.08 13.64 -8.87
N GLY A 150 -18.52 13.75 -7.62
CA GLY A 150 -19.78 13.19 -7.14
C GLY A 150 -19.78 11.66 -6.98
N GLY A 151 -18.63 11.02 -7.08
CA GLY A 151 -18.45 9.59 -6.87
C GLY A 151 -18.77 9.13 -5.45
N ILE A 152 -18.60 7.84 -5.19
CA ILE A 152 -18.98 7.26 -3.89
C ILE A 152 -18.21 7.94 -2.73
N PHE A 153 -16.93 8.27 -2.93
CA PHE A 153 -16.13 8.92 -1.89
C PHE A 153 -16.72 10.28 -1.49
N ASP A 154 -17.08 11.12 -2.45
CA ASP A 154 -17.68 12.44 -2.18
C ASP A 154 -19.02 12.36 -1.46
N GLN A 155 -19.75 11.25 -1.65
CA GLN A 155 -21.03 11.03 -1.00
C GLN A 155 -20.90 10.61 0.47
N ILE A 156 -19.85 9.87 0.82
CA ILE A 156 -19.66 9.31 2.16
C ILE A 156 -18.69 10.11 3.03
N TYR A 157 -17.71 10.77 2.43
CA TYR A 157 -16.75 11.61 3.14
C TYR A 157 -17.22 13.06 3.17
N ARG A 158 -17.67 13.51 4.33
CA ARG A 158 -18.10 14.89 4.58
C ARG A 158 -17.30 15.44 5.76
N PRO A 159 -16.17 16.09 5.51
CA PRO A 159 -15.38 16.67 6.59
C PRO A 159 -16.22 17.74 7.34
N GLY A 160 -16.31 17.62 8.63
CA GLY A 160 -16.95 18.63 9.51
C GLY A 160 -18.41 18.40 9.90
N ASN A 161 -18.95 17.19 9.70
CA ASN A 161 -20.25 16.79 10.30
C ASN A 161 -20.04 15.88 11.49
#